data_1b67992d34eaab3dc5cee9b73d51a48f
#
_entry.id   1b67992d34eaab3dc5cee9b73d51a48f
#
_cell.length_a   1.000
_cell.length_b   1.000
_cell.length_c   1.000
_cell.angle_alpha   90.00
_cell.angle_beta   90.00
_cell.angle_gamma   90.00
#
_symmetry.space_group_name_H-M   'P 1'
#
loop_
_entity.id
_entity.type
_entity.pdbx_description
1 polymer ?
#
loop_
_entity_poly.entity_id
_entity_poly.type
_entity_poly.pdbx_seq_one_letter_code
_entity_poly.pdbx_strand_id
1 'polypeptide(L)'
;MRNRDAFSGYHPTVCFLYFTLVLMLSMCLMHPVYLAISLTGALAYAILLKGRKAVRFAAMGLLPMAALAALVNPAFNHEGATILTYLPSGNPLTLESMLYGAAAAVMLASVVLWFSSFNEVITSDKFVYLFGRILPALSLVLSMALRFIPKFKAQLQVVSEAQTCIGRDTKTGSVFRRVENAIRIFSIMVTWSLENAIETADSMRARGYGLPGRTSFSIYRFDSRDSSALAWLVFCGAYLLSGWIAGGTAFRYYPTIKAAPWTPLTISFLLVYLALVLTPVILDRKEDRQWNSSRSTT
;
A
#
# COMPACT_ATOMS: atom_id res chain seq x y z
N MET A 1 16.53 18.89 0.87
CA MET A 1 15.75 17.75 0.35
C MET A 1 15.09 17.04 1.53
N ARG A 2 13.81 17.27 1.75
CA ARG A 2 13.04 16.63 2.79
C ARG A 2 12.32 15.45 2.16
N ASN A 3 12.93 14.28 2.24
CA ASN A 3 12.45 13.06 1.58
C ASN A 3 11.94 12.00 2.57
N ARG A 4 11.55 12.40 3.78
CA ARG A 4 10.94 11.44 4.72
C ARG A 4 9.77 12.11 5.42
N ASP A 5 8.59 11.54 5.20
CA ASP A 5 7.38 11.80 5.95
C ASP A 5 7.59 11.43 7.44
N ALA A 6 7.11 12.28 8.36
CA ALA A 6 7.19 12.06 9.79
C ALA A 6 6.61 10.70 10.20
N PHE A 7 5.47 10.33 9.60
CA PHE A 7 4.79 9.07 9.86
C PHE A 7 5.62 7.85 9.43
N SER A 8 6.42 7.97 8.38
CA SER A 8 7.33 6.88 7.98
C SER A 8 8.42 6.59 9.01
N GLY A 9 8.70 7.51 9.94
CA GLY A 9 9.65 7.33 11.03
C GLY A 9 9.12 6.51 12.22
N TYR A 10 7.81 6.24 12.29
CA TYR A 10 7.21 5.44 13.34
C TYR A 10 7.56 3.95 13.22
N HIS A 11 7.37 3.24 14.34
CA HIS A 11 7.62 1.81 14.41
C HIS A 11 6.81 1.06 13.33
N PRO A 12 7.38 0.04 12.64
CA PRO A 12 6.74 -0.68 11.54
C PRO A 12 5.35 -1.23 11.87
N THR A 13 5.15 -1.69 13.12
CA THR A 13 3.84 -2.20 13.60
C THR A 13 2.77 -1.12 13.59
N VAL A 14 3.10 0.12 14.00
CA VAL A 14 2.16 1.25 14.01
C VAL A 14 1.76 1.62 12.59
N CYS A 15 2.75 1.74 11.69
CA CYS A 15 2.49 2.04 10.27
C CYS A 15 1.62 0.96 9.62
N PHE A 16 1.95 -0.31 9.85
CA PHE A 16 1.20 -1.43 9.28
C PHE A 16 -0.23 -1.49 9.80
N LEU A 17 -0.43 -1.34 11.11
CA LEU A 17 -1.77 -1.31 11.72
C LEU A 17 -2.62 -0.17 11.17
N TYR A 18 -2.03 1.03 11.03
CA TYR A 18 -2.71 2.18 10.46
C TYR A 18 -3.26 1.88 9.05
N PHE A 19 -2.39 1.45 8.14
CA PHE A 19 -2.81 1.16 6.77
C PHE A 19 -3.82 0.02 6.69
N THR A 20 -3.64 -1.03 7.50
CA THR A 20 -4.60 -2.13 7.58
C THR A 20 -5.97 -1.64 8.02
N LEU A 21 -6.03 -0.82 9.08
CA LEU A 21 -7.28 -0.22 9.57
C LEU A 21 -7.95 0.66 8.51
N VAL A 22 -7.20 1.59 7.91
CA VAL A 22 -7.76 2.51 6.92
C VAL A 22 -8.24 1.78 5.67
N LEU A 23 -7.48 0.80 5.18
CA LEU A 23 -7.88 -0.02 4.04
C LEU A 23 -9.15 -0.82 4.34
N MET A 24 -9.18 -1.53 5.48
CA MET A 24 -10.38 -2.30 5.88
C MET A 24 -11.60 -1.40 6.03
N LEU A 25 -11.47 -0.28 6.74
CA LEU A 25 -12.58 0.65 6.94
C LEU A 25 -13.05 1.29 5.63
N SER A 26 -12.14 1.63 4.71
CA SER A 26 -12.49 2.16 3.38
C SER A 26 -13.26 1.17 2.53
N MET A 27 -13.05 -0.13 2.73
CA MET A 27 -13.80 -1.20 2.04
C MET A 27 -15.13 -1.53 2.71
N CYS A 28 -15.20 -1.46 4.04
CA CYS A 28 -16.41 -1.81 4.81
C CYS A 28 -17.43 -0.67 4.84
N LEU A 29 -16.97 0.60 4.86
CA LEU A 29 -17.84 1.77 5.02
C LEU A 29 -18.29 2.32 3.65
N MET A 30 -19.34 1.73 3.08
CA MET A 30 -19.88 2.10 1.75
C MET A 30 -20.74 3.38 1.76
N HIS A 31 -20.81 4.11 2.86
CA HIS A 31 -21.57 5.36 2.93
C HIS A 31 -20.84 6.48 2.13
N PRO A 32 -21.51 7.25 1.26
CA PRO A 32 -20.88 8.21 0.38
C PRO A 32 -19.98 9.24 1.07
N VAL A 33 -20.36 9.69 2.28
CA VAL A 33 -19.57 10.66 3.05
C VAL A 33 -18.25 10.04 3.54
N TYR A 34 -18.27 8.80 4.02
CA TYR A 34 -17.04 8.09 4.44
C TYR A 34 -16.11 7.84 3.26
N LEU A 35 -16.66 7.50 2.09
CA LEU A 35 -15.90 7.32 0.86
C LEU A 35 -15.25 8.62 0.39
N ALA A 36 -15.96 9.74 0.46
CA ALA A 36 -15.41 11.06 0.14
C ALA A 36 -14.27 11.45 1.08
N ILE A 37 -14.40 11.20 2.39
CA ILE A 37 -13.35 11.42 3.39
C ILE A 37 -12.15 10.52 3.11
N SER A 38 -12.37 9.25 2.81
CA SER A 38 -11.29 8.31 2.47
C SER A 38 -10.52 8.77 1.23
N LEU A 39 -11.23 9.12 0.16
CA LEU A 39 -10.61 9.56 -1.09
C LEU A 39 -9.81 10.85 -0.91
N THR A 40 -10.39 11.84 -0.25
CA THR A 40 -9.70 13.13 -0.02
C THR A 40 -8.49 12.97 0.91
N GLY A 41 -8.59 12.16 1.95
CA GLY A 41 -7.48 11.86 2.84
C GLY A 41 -6.37 11.06 2.16
N ALA A 42 -6.73 10.04 1.38
CA ALA A 42 -5.78 9.26 0.59
C ALA A 42 -5.02 10.13 -0.43
N LEU A 43 -5.75 11.03 -1.09
CA LEU A 43 -5.17 11.96 -2.07
C LEU A 43 -4.25 12.98 -1.38
N ALA A 44 -4.68 13.56 -0.26
CA ALA A 44 -3.88 14.49 0.53
C ALA A 44 -2.56 13.85 0.99
N TYR A 45 -2.63 12.63 1.52
CA TYR A 45 -1.44 11.92 1.98
C TYR A 45 -0.54 11.47 0.82
N ALA A 46 -1.11 10.98 -0.28
CA ALA A 46 -0.33 10.63 -1.47
C ALA A 46 0.40 11.85 -2.07
N ILE A 47 -0.21 13.04 -2.03
CA ILE A 47 0.42 14.29 -2.46
C ILE A 47 1.58 14.66 -1.53
N LEU A 48 1.44 14.49 -0.22
CA LEU A 48 2.54 14.72 0.73
C LEU A 48 3.73 13.80 0.44
N LEU A 49 3.49 12.52 0.15
CA LEU A 49 4.55 11.54 -0.11
C LEU A 49 5.21 11.70 -1.49
N LYS A 50 4.41 11.85 -2.55
CA LYS A 50 4.86 11.76 -3.96
C LYS A 50 4.75 13.08 -4.73
N GLY A 51 4.17 14.11 -4.13
CA GLY A 51 3.97 15.41 -4.76
C GLY A 51 3.18 15.33 -6.07
N ARG A 52 3.66 16.02 -7.11
CA ARG A 52 3.02 16.05 -8.44
C ARG A 52 2.85 14.69 -9.12
N LYS A 53 3.68 13.69 -8.77
CA LYS A 53 3.56 12.32 -9.30
C LYS A 53 2.26 11.66 -8.83
N ALA A 54 1.83 11.91 -7.58
CA ALA A 54 0.56 11.41 -7.07
C ALA A 54 -0.63 11.98 -7.83
N VAL A 55 -0.62 13.29 -8.11
CA VAL A 55 -1.69 13.93 -8.88
C VAL A 55 -1.78 13.38 -10.31
N ARG A 56 -0.63 13.20 -10.97
CA ARG A 56 -0.57 12.60 -12.31
C ARG A 56 -1.09 11.16 -12.29
N PHE A 57 -0.70 10.38 -11.31
CA PHE A 57 -1.18 9.00 -11.15
C PHE A 57 -2.70 8.97 -10.91
N ALA A 58 -3.22 9.85 -10.06
CA ALA A 58 -4.66 9.96 -9.83
C ALA A 58 -5.42 10.37 -11.10
N ALA A 59 -4.94 11.38 -11.85
CA ALA A 59 -5.62 11.88 -13.03
C ALA A 59 -5.52 10.92 -14.24
N MET A 60 -4.36 10.36 -14.50
CA MET A 60 -4.12 9.52 -15.70
C MET A 60 -4.42 8.03 -15.48
N GLY A 61 -4.24 7.53 -14.26
CA GLY A 61 -4.45 6.12 -13.95
C GLY A 61 -5.78 5.84 -13.28
N LEU A 62 -6.08 6.54 -12.18
CA LEU A 62 -7.26 6.23 -11.37
C LEU A 62 -8.56 6.75 -11.95
N LEU A 63 -8.56 7.94 -12.56
CA LEU A 63 -9.78 8.53 -13.08
C LEU A 63 -10.40 7.70 -14.23
N PRO A 64 -9.66 7.24 -15.24
CA PRO A 64 -10.24 6.37 -16.26
C PRO A 64 -10.65 5.01 -15.71
N MET A 65 -9.89 4.44 -14.77
CA MET A 65 -10.23 3.19 -14.10
C MET A 65 -11.51 3.34 -13.27
N ALA A 66 -11.66 4.43 -12.52
CA ALA A 66 -12.85 4.72 -11.74
C ALA A 66 -14.07 4.97 -12.64
N ALA A 67 -13.89 5.67 -13.75
CA ALA A 67 -14.96 5.87 -14.74
C ALA A 67 -15.44 4.53 -15.33
N LEU A 68 -14.50 3.66 -15.69
CA LEU A 68 -14.83 2.31 -16.17
C LEU A 68 -15.59 1.51 -15.09
N ALA A 69 -15.11 1.50 -13.85
CA ALA A 69 -15.77 0.80 -12.75
C ALA A 69 -17.19 1.34 -12.47
N ALA A 70 -17.36 2.67 -12.56
CA ALA A 70 -18.68 3.30 -12.40
C ALA A 70 -19.67 2.89 -13.49
N LEU A 71 -19.19 2.65 -14.72
CA LEU A 71 -20.04 2.26 -15.87
C LEU A 71 -20.34 0.77 -15.88
N VAL A 72 -19.43 -0.08 -15.40
CA VAL A 72 -19.62 -1.54 -15.40
C VAL A 72 -20.82 -1.94 -14.56
N ASN A 73 -20.98 -1.35 -13.36
CA ASN A 73 -22.08 -1.76 -12.49
C ASN A 73 -23.48 -1.53 -13.09
N PRO A 74 -23.84 -0.33 -13.60
CA PRO A 74 -25.14 -0.13 -14.26
C PRO A 74 -25.32 -0.93 -15.54
N ALA A 75 -24.24 -1.36 -16.20
CA ALA A 75 -24.31 -2.18 -17.40
C ALA A 75 -24.71 -3.65 -17.11
N PHE A 76 -24.37 -4.17 -15.93
CA PHE A 76 -24.60 -5.56 -15.56
C PHE A 76 -25.62 -5.75 -14.42
N ASN A 77 -25.77 -4.77 -13.54
CA ASN A 77 -26.69 -4.81 -12.44
C ASN A 77 -27.87 -3.87 -12.67
N HIS A 78 -29.08 -4.43 -12.75
CA HIS A 78 -30.31 -3.72 -13.06
C HIS A 78 -31.26 -3.63 -11.88
N GLU A 79 -30.80 -4.00 -10.66
CA GLU A 79 -31.59 -3.91 -9.44
C GLU A 79 -31.80 -2.45 -9.04
N GLY A 80 -32.99 -2.13 -8.54
CA GLY A 80 -33.37 -0.81 -8.01
C GLY A 80 -34.85 -0.51 -8.27
N ALA A 81 -35.40 0.38 -7.45
CA ALA A 81 -36.80 0.77 -7.54
C ALA A 81 -37.02 1.95 -8.51
N THR A 82 -35.98 2.78 -8.74
CA THR A 82 -36.11 4.00 -9.56
C THR A 82 -35.54 3.78 -10.95
N ILE A 83 -36.43 3.47 -11.92
CA ILE A 83 -36.05 3.26 -13.32
C ILE A 83 -35.88 4.62 -13.99
N LEU A 84 -34.73 4.89 -14.58
CA LEU A 84 -34.45 6.11 -15.34
C LEU A 84 -34.75 5.93 -16.84
N THR A 85 -34.30 4.83 -17.42
CA THR A 85 -34.48 4.51 -18.82
C THR A 85 -34.28 3.01 -19.05
N TYR A 86 -34.60 2.54 -20.27
CA TYR A 86 -34.33 1.17 -20.68
C TYR A 86 -33.16 1.14 -21.66
N LEU A 87 -32.23 0.21 -21.47
CA LEU A 87 -31.14 -0.03 -22.41
C LEU A 87 -31.72 -0.65 -23.71
N PRO A 88 -30.97 -0.55 -24.83
CA PRO A 88 -31.36 -1.25 -26.09
C PRO A 88 -31.55 -2.77 -25.94
N SER A 89 -30.96 -3.37 -24.89
CA SER A 89 -31.14 -4.76 -24.52
C SER A 89 -32.47 -5.07 -23.79
N GLY A 90 -33.30 -4.03 -23.52
CA GLY A 90 -34.55 -4.16 -22.78
C GLY A 90 -34.41 -4.12 -21.24
N ASN A 91 -33.21 -4.07 -20.73
CA ASN A 91 -32.92 -4.04 -19.29
C ASN A 91 -33.12 -2.62 -18.71
N PRO A 92 -33.72 -2.47 -17.49
CA PRO A 92 -33.89 -1.18 -16.86
C PRO A 92 -32.56 -0.62 -16.34
N LEU A 93 -32.28 0.65 -16.62
CA LEU A 93 -31.21 1.40 -16.00
C LEU A 93 -31.76 2.11 -14.76
N THR A 94 -31.26 1.78 -13.58
CA THR A 94 -31.77 2.30 -12.31
C THR A 94 -30.81 3.33 -11.71
N LEU A 95 -31.37 4.30 -10.98
CA LEU A 95 -30.58 5.33 -10.28
C LEU A 95 -29.70 4.70 -9.18
N GLU A 96 -30.22 3.71 -8.49
CA GLU A 96 -29.53 2.97 -7.43
C GLU A 96 -28.28 2.27 -7.97
N SER A 97 -28.38 1.65 -9.16
CA SER A 97 -27.26 1.00 -9.84
C SER A 97 -26.16 2.01 -10.23
N MET A 98 -26.52 3.19 -10.70
CA MET A 98 -25.56 4.25 -11.03
C MET A 98 -24.86 4.79 -9.78
N LEU A 99 -25.61 5.04 -8.70
CA LEU A 99 -25.03 5.53 -7.45
C LEU A 99 -24.11 4.50 -6.78
N TYR A 100 -24.50 3.24 -6.82
CA TYR A 100 -23.66 2.15 -6.32
C TYR A 100 -22.39 2.02 -7.17
N GLY A 101 -22.50 2.10 -8.50
CA GLY A 101 -21.35 2.10 -9.40
C GLY A 101 -20.38 3.25 -9.12
N ALA A 102 -20.92 4.46 -8.90
CA ALA A 102 -20.11 5.61 -8.51
C ALA A 102 -19.44 5.42 -7.14
N ALA A 103 -20.16 4.90 -6.15
CA ALA A 103 -19.60 4.59 -4.83
C ALA A 103 -18.49 3.54 -4.90
N ALA A 104 -18.71 2.45 -5.65
CA ALA A 104 -17.71 1.41 -5.88
C ALA A 104 -16.46 1.95 -6.60
N ALA A 105 -16.63 2.85 -7.56
CA ALA A 105 -15.54 3.52 -8.25
C ALA A 105 -14.69 4.39 -7.30
N VAL A 106 -15.34 5.17 -6.44
CA VAL A 106 -14.69 6.00 -5.42
C VAL A 106 -13.97 5.13 -4.38
N MET A 107 -14.60 4.04 -3.94
CA MET A 107 -13.98 3.06 -3.05
C MET A 107 -12.72 2.47 -3.68
N LEU A 108 -12.79 1.99 -4.91
CA LEU A 108 -11.65 1.43 -5.62
C LEU A 108 -10.52 2.46 -5.77
N ALA A 109 -10.84 3.68 -6.16
CA ALA A 109 -9.86 4.76 -6.30
C ALA A 109 -9.18 5.09 -4.95
N SER A 110 -9.93 5.18 -3.86
CA SER A 110 -9.36 5.44 -2.52
C SER A 110 -8.48 4.30 -2.04
N VAL A 111 -8.90 3.04 -2.22
CA VAL A 111 -8.10 1.86 -1.86
C VAL A 111 -6.78 1.82 -2.64
N VAL A 112 -6.79 2.08 -3.94
CA VAL A 112 -5.55 2.11 -4.76
C VAL A 112 -4.62 3.25 -4.32
N LEU A 113 -5.15 4.43 -3.98
CA LEU A 113 -4.35 5.52 -3.43
C LEU A 113 -3.73 5.17 -2.06
N TRP A 114 -4.50 4.55 -1.18
CA TRP A 114 -3.99 4.06 0.11
C TRP A 114 -2.90 2.99 -0.07
N PHE A 115 -3.09 2.05 -0.99
CA PHE A 115 -2.07 1.05 -1.35
C PHE A 115 -0.81 1.70 -1.94
N SER A 116 -0.99 2.73 -2.77
CA SER A 116 0.15 3.49 -3.30
C SER A 116 0.97 4.18 -2.22
N SER A 117 0.31 4.68 -1.17
CA SER A 117 0.94 5.29 0.00
C SER A 117 1.56 4.23 0.92
N PHE A 118 0.89 3.10 1.12
CA PHE A 118 1.40 1.94 1.84
C PHE A 118 2.75 1.46 1.29
N ASN A 119 2.84 1.28 -0.03
CA ASN A 119 4.07 0.83 -0.69
C ASN A 119 5.25 1.82 -0.55
N GLU A 120 4.98 3.10 -0.30
CA GLU A 120 6.01 4.10 -0.06
C GLU A 120 6.51 4.09 1.39
N VAL A 121 5.59 3.91 2.34
CA VAL A 121 5.88 3.97 3.78
C VAL A 121 6.41 2.63 4.30
N ILE A 122 5.82 1.51 3.87
CA ILE A 122 6.24 0.16 4.25
C ILE A 122 7.29 -0.32 3.26
N THR A 123 8.55 -0.04 3.59
CA THR A 123 9.71 -0.55 2.85
C THR A 123 9.89 -2.05 3.07
N SER A 124 10.64 -2.70 2.17
CA SER A 124 10.97 -4.13 2.29
C SER A 124 11.57 -4.49 3.64
N ASP A 125 12.42 -3.63 4.21
CA ASP A 125 13.04 -3.85 5.52
C ASP A 125 12.02 -3.85 6.66
N LYS A 126 11.05 -2.93 6.63
CA LYS A 126 9.95 -2.90 7.60
C LYS A 126 9.06 -4.13 7.50
N PHE A 127 8.80 -4.58 6.26
CA PHE A 127 8.03 -5.79 6.01
C PHE A 127 8.74 -7.02 6.56
N VAL A 128 10.03 -7.19 6.28
CA VAL A 128 10.86 -8.27 6.82
C VAL A 128 10.89 -8.24 8.35
N TYR A 129 10.97 -7.07 8.95
CA TYR A 129 10.93 -6.90 10.41
C TYR A 129 9.60 -7.37 11.02
N LEU A 130 8.47 -6.98 10.44
CA LEU A 130 7.13 -7.34 10.93
C LEU A 130 6.90 -8.85 10.94
N PHE A 131 7.25 -9.50 9.84
CA PHE A 131 7.04 -10.95 9.69
C PHE A 131 8.17 -11.79 10.28
N GLY A 132 9.34 -11.20 10.50
CA GLY A 132 10.50 -11.87 11.05
C GLY A 132 10.33 -12.40 12.47
N ARG A 133 9.44 -11.78 13.24
CA ARG A 133 9.11 -12.25 14.58
C ARG A 133 8.19 -13.48 14.56
N ILE A 134 7.35 -13.60 13.53
CA ILE A 134 6.38 -14.71 13.39
C ILE A 134 7.05 -15.91 12.73
N LEU A 135 7.87 -15.67 11.69
CA LEU A 135 8.53 -16.67 10.88
C LEU A 135 10.03 -16.35 10.73
N PRO A 136 10.87 -16.61 11.74
CA PRO A 136 12.27 -16.20 11.74
C PRO A 136 13.09 -16.77 10.57
N ALA A 137 12.83 -18.01 10.17
CA ALA A 137 13.53 -18.65 9.06
C ALA A 137 13.18 -17.97 7.71
N LEU A 138 11.90 -17.68 7.49
CA LEU A 138 11.43 -17.00 6.27
C LEU A 138 11.95 -15.56 6.19
N SER A 139 11.98 -14.86 7.32
CA SER A 139 12.53 -13.50 7.40
C SER A 139 14.01 -13.46 7.03
N LEU A 140 14.79 -14.44 7.49
CA LEU A 140 16.19 -14.54 7.12
C LEU A 140 16.36 -14.75 5.61
N VAL A 141 15.64 -15.73 5.05
CA VAL A 141 15.69 -16.01 3.60
C VAL A 141 15.28 -14.80 2.79
N LEU A 142 14.19 -14.12 3.19
CA LEU A 142 13.72 -12.93 2.50
C LEU A 142 14.71 -11.77 2.59
N SER A 143 15.31 -11.55 3.77
CA SER A 143 16.35 -10.53 3.96
C SER A 143 17.58 -10.78 3.08
N MET A 144 18.01 -12.06 3.00
CA MET A 144 19.10 -12.44 2.09
C MET A 144 18.70 -12.22 0.64
N ALA A 145 17.52 -12.67 0.22
CA ALA A 145 17.04 -12.51 -1.15
C ALA A 145 17.00 -11.02 -1.57
N LEU A 146 16.44 -10.15 -0.73
CA LEU A 146 16.38 -8.71 -0.99
C LEU A 146 17.77 -8.08 -1.10
N ARG A 147 18.73 -8.54 -0.29
CA ARG A 147 20.13 -8.09 -0.38
C ARG A 147 20.82 -8.59 -1.63
N PHE A 148 20.46 -9.79 -2.12
CA PHE A 148 21.06 -10.34 -3.34
C PHE A 148 20.57 -9.65 -4.61
N ILE A 149 19.34 -9.12 -4.67
CA ILE A 149 18.80 -8.47 -5.87
C ILE A 149 19.74 -7.40 -6.46
N PRO A 150 20.24 -6.41 -5.69
CA PRO A 150 21.21 -5.44 -6.21
C PRO A 150 22.52 -6.09 -6.69
N LYS A 151 23.02 -7.09 -5.94
CA LYS A 151 24.25 -7.82 -6.28
C LYS A 151 24.10 -8.59 -7.59
N PHE A 152 22.96 -9.27 -7.77
CA PHE A 152 22.63 -9.97 -9.03
C PHE A 152 22.55 -9.01 -10.21
N LYS A 153 21.90 -7.86 -10.03
CA LYS A 153 21.77 -6.86 -11.08
C LYS A 153 23.13 -6.31 -11.51
N ALA A 154 24.02 -6.03 -10.58
CA ALA A 154 25.38 -5.58 -10.86
C ALA A 154 26.18 -6.67 -11.60
N GLN A 155 26.12 -7.92 -11.12
CA GLN A 155 26.82 -9.04 -11.74
C GLN A 155 26.29 -9.34 -13.14
N LEU A 156 24.98 -9.30 -13.35
CA LEU A 156 24.36 -9.45 -14.66
C LEU A 156 24.89 -8.42 -15.65
N GLN A 157 25.07 -7.18 -15.20
CA GLN A 157 25.63 -6.14 -16.05
C GLN A 157 27.07 -6.45 -16.43
N VAL A 158 27.93 -6.84 -15.48
CA VAL A 158 29.33 -7.22 -15.73
C VAL A 158 29.42 -8.39 -16.72
N VAL A 159 28.63 -9.45 -16.49
CA VAL A 159 28.60 -10.61 -17.38
C VAL A 159 28.08 -10.24 -18.79
N SER A 160 27.05 -9.40 -18.87
CA SER A 160 26.52 -8.93 -20.15
C SER A 160 27.52 -8.11 -20.92
N GLU A 161 28.24 -7.20 -20.25
CA GLU A 161 29.32 -6.41 -20.87
C GLU A 161 30.46 -7.30 -21.37
N ALA A 162 30.90 -8.27 -20.56
CA ALA A 162 31.93 -9.24 -20.97
C ALA A 162 31.51 -10.07 -22.20
N GLN A 163 30.25 -10.53 -22.25
CA GLN A 163 29.71 -11.26 -23.39
C GLN A 163 29.63 -10.37 -24.67
N THR A 164 29.32 -9.08 -24.48
CA THR A 164 29.30 -8.11 -25.58
C THR A 164 30.71 -7.92 -26.18
N CYS A 165 31.75 -7.86 -25.35
CA CYS A 165 33.13 -7.73 -25.82
C CYS A 165 33.58 -8.89 -26.72
N ILE A 166 33.03 -10.10 -26.57
CA ILE A 166 33.30 -11.26 -27.40
C ILE A 166 32.30 -11.45 -28.54
N GLY A 167 31.50 -10.39 -28.85
CA GLY A 167 30.54 -10.39 -29.97
C GLY A 167 29.22 -11.12 -29.69
N ARG A 168 28.91 -11.42 -28.43
CA ARG A 168 27.66 -12.10 -28.01
C ARG A 168 26.70 -11.13 -27.38
N ASP A 169 26.34 -10.09 -28.11
CA ASP A 169 25.40 -9.07 -27.63
C ASP A 169 23.94 -9.58 -27.64
N THR A 170 23.16 -9.19 -26.63
CA THR A 170 21.72 -9.48 -26.57
C THR A 170 20.86 -8.42 -27.25
N LYS A 171 21.45 -7.30 -27.68
CA LYS A 171 20.75 -6.17 -28.31
C LYS A 171 20.81 -6.22 -29.86
N THR A 172 21.85 -6.84 -30.43
CA THR A 172 22.11 -6.87 -31.88
C THR A 172 21.91 -8.25 -32.47
N GLY A 173 21.50 -8.33 -33.74
CA GLY A 173 21.31 -9.58 -34.49
C GLY A 173 19.85 -10.08 -34.55
N SER A 174 19.66 -11.28 -35.08
CA SER A 174 18.36 -11.93 -35.20
C SER A 174 17.80 -12.30 -33.84
N VAL A 175 16.47 -12.36 -33.70
CA VAL A 175 15.79 -12.70 -32.45
C VAL A 175 16.31 -14.04 -31.88
N PHE A 176 16.51 -15.04 -32.71
CA PHE A 176 17.00 -16.34 -32.30
C PHE A 176 18.41 -16.26 -31.66
N ARG A 177 19.33 -15.51 -32.28
CA ARG A 177 20.69 -15.30 -31.75
C ARG A 177 20.70 -14.51 -30.45
N ARG A 178 19.79 -13.52 -30.28
CA ARG A 178 19.61 -12.77 -29.05
C ARG A 178 19.14 -13.65 -27.89
N VAL A 179 18.19 -14.56 -28.17
CA VAL A 179 17.70 -15.52 -27.18
C VAL A 179 18.81 -16.48 -26.75
N GLU A 180 19.58 -17.02 -27.73
CA GLU A 180 20.71 -17.91 -27.44
C GLU A 180 21.75 -17.23 -26.55
N ASN A 181 22.12 -15.98 -26.85
CA ASN A 181 23.06 -15.22 -26.03
C ASN A 181 22.48 -14.93 -24.62
N ALA A 182 21.19 -14.63 -24.51
CA ALA A 182 20.52 -14.44 -23.22
C ALA A 182 20.53 -15.72 -22.36
N ILE A 183 20.30 -16.90 -22.98
CA ILE A 183 20.37 -18.19 -22.28
C ILE A 183 21.80 -18.46 -21.76
N ARG A 184 22.82 -18.14 -22.56
CA ARG A 184 24.22 -18.27 -22.11
C ARG A 184 24.54 -17.40 -20.93
N ILE A 185 24.14 -16.10 -20.95
CA ILE A 185 24.30 -15.19 -19.82
C ILE A 185 23.57 -15.74 -18.59
N PHE A 186 22.34 -16.23 -18.76
CA PHE A 186 21.57 -16.83 -17.69
C PHE A 186 22.28 -18.04 -17.08
N SER A 187 22.84 -18.94 -17.92
CA SER A 187 23.61 -20.10 -17.45
C SER A 187 24.83 -19.69 -16.61
N ILE A 188 25.58 -18.66 -17.05
CA ILE A 188 26.72 -18.12 -16.28
C ILE A 188 26.23 -17.55 -14.94
N MET A 189 25.12 -16.84 -14.94
CA MET A 189 24.54 -16.27 -13.73
C MET A 189 24.06 -17.34 -12.73
N VAL A 190 23.50 -18.45 -13.23
CA VAL A 190 23.09 -19.59 -12.37
C VAL A 190 24.31 -20.21 -11.71
N THR A 191 25.39 -20.51 -12.47
CA THR A 191 26.63 -21.06 -11.92
C THR A 191 27.23 -20.14 -10.86
N TRP A 192 27.35 -18.85 -11.15
CA TRP A 192 27.84 -17.85 -10.21
C TRP A 192 26.97 -17.76 -8.95
N SER A 193 25.64 -17.86 -9.10
CA SER A 193 24.74 -17.79 -7.93
C SER A 193 24.84 -19.00 -7.02
N LEU A 194 25.03 -20.20 -7.58
CA LEU A 194 25.24 -21.43 -6.81
C LEU A 194 26.56 -21.36 -6.03
N GLU A 195 27.64 -20.91 -6.68
CA GLU A 195 28.94 -20.70 -6.03
C GLU A 195 28.82 -19.71 -4.85
N ASN A 196 28.23 -18.53 -5.08
CA ASN A 196 27.97 -17.55 -4.03
C ASN A 196 27.07 -18.09 -2.90
N ALA A 197 26.11 -18.98 -3.20
CA ALA A 197 25.26 -19.58 -2.18
C ALA A 197 26.06 -20.51 -1.26
N ILE A 198 27.00 -21.33 -1.82
CA ILE A 198 27.86 -22.21 -1.05
C ILE A 198 28.80 -21.39 -0.15
N GLU A 199 29.50 -20.40 -0.71
CA GLU A 199 30.39 -19.51 0.06
C GLU A 199 29.64 -18.77 1.17
N THR A 200 28.42 -18.31 0.89
CA THR A 200 27.56 -17.66 1.90
C THR A 200 27.18 -18.62 3.01
N ALA A 201 26.82 -19.87 2.69
CA ALA A 201 26.46 -20.88 3.65
C ALA A 201 27.66 -21.24 4.56
N ASP A 202 28.85 -21.39 4.00
CA ASP A 202 30.08 -21.68 4.75
C ASP A 202 30.46 -20.50 5.66
N SER A 203 30.37 -19.29 5.16
CA SER A 203 30.58 -18.07 5.95
C SER A 203 29.59 -17.96 7.11
N MET A 204 28.33 -18.33 6.90
CA MET A 204 27.32 -18.34 7.95
C MET A 204 27.60 -19.40 9.01
N ARG A 205 28.00 -20.60 8.60
CA ARG A 205 28.42 -21.69 9.53
C ARG A 205 29.61 -21.25 10.37
N ALA A 206 30.63 -20.65 9.75
CA ALA A 206 31.81 -20.15 10.46
C ALA A 206 31.46 -19.06 11.50
N ARG A 207 30.39 -18.29 11.28
CA ARG A 207 29.88 -17.30 12.24
C ARG A 207 28.93 -17.88 13.30
N GLY A 208 28.80 -19.20 13.40
CA GLY A 208 27.94 -19.85 14.39
C GLY A 208 26.46 -19.88 14.05
N TYR A 209 26.10 -19.79 12.76
CA TYR A 209 24.71 -19.95 12.36
C TYR A 209 24.20 -21.36 12.72
N GLY A 210 23.06 -21.42 13.40
CA GLY A 210 22.45 -22.68 13.86
C GLY A 210 22.76 -23.05 15.31
N LEU A 211 23.64 -22.32 16.01
CA LEU A 211 23.89 -22.53 17.42
C LEU A 211 22.72 -22.02 18.29
N PRO A 212 22.42 -22.67 19.43
CA PRO A 212 21.40 -22.22 20.37
C PRO A 212 21.77 -20.89 21.02
N GLY A 213 20.76 -20.07 21.41
CA GLY A 213 20.97 -18.78 22.08
C GLY A 213 21.19 -17.59 21.14
N ARG A 214 21.01 -17.76 19.84
CA ARG A 214 21.12 -16.67 18.86
C ARG A 214 20.02 -15.63 19.04
N THR A 215 20.42 -14.35 19.13
CA THR A 215 19.52 -13.20 19.12
C THR A 215 19.52 -12.53 17.74
N SER A 216 18.38 -11.96 17.31
CA SER A 216 18.30 -11.15 16.10
C SER A 216 18.49 -9.69 16.43
N PHE A 217 19.38 -9.01 15.69
CA PHE A 217 19.54 -7.56 15.80
C PHE A 217 18.32 -6.87 15.18
N SER A 218 17.72 -5.96 15.93
CA SER A 218 16.62 -5.12 15.44
C SER A 218 17.07 -3.65 15.41
N ILE A 219 16.87 -3.00 14.26
CA ILE A 219 17.12 -1.57 14.08
C ILE A 219 15.97 -0.76 14.69
N TYR A 220 14.75 -1.33 14.74
CA TYR A 220 13.56 -0.64 15.22
C TYR A 220 13.42 -0.81 16.74
N ARG A 221 13.28 0.32 17.43
CA ARG A 221 12.98 0.39 18.86
C ARG A 221 11.59 0.97 19.03
N PHE A 222 10.85 0.45 19.98
CA PHE A 222 9.50 0.89 20.28
C PHE A 222 9.57 1.99 21.36
N ASP A 223 9.22 3.21 21.00
CA ASP A 223 9.29 4.37 21.86
C ASP A 223 7.92 4.74 22.48
N SER A 224 7.91 5.64 23.46
CA SER A 224 6.67 6.17 24.07
C SER A 224 5.76 6.87 23.04
N ARG A 225 6.35 7.48 22.02
CA ARG A 225 5.64 8.07 20.88
C ARG A 225 4.86 7.01 20.08
N ASP A 226 5.48 5.85 19.85
CA ASP A 226 4.84 4.73 19.14
C ASP A 226 3.71 4.11 19.96
N SER A 227 3.88 4.03 21.29
CA SER A 227 2.85 3.55 22.21
C SER A 227 1.61 4.44 22.19
N SER A 228 1.77 5.75 22.22
CA SER A 228 0.64 6.69 22.16
C SER A 228 -0.08 6.63 20.80
N ALA A 229 0.67 6.52 19.71
CA ALA A 229 0.10 6.34 18.38
C ALA A 229 -0.66 5.02 18.26
N LEU A 230 -0.09 3.92 18.78
CA LEU A 230 -0.75 2.61 18.80
C LEU A 230 -2.06 2.65 19.58
N ALA A 231 -2.05 3.23 20.80
CA ALA A 231 -3.25 3.38 21.62
C ALA A 231 -4.34 4.18 20.90
N TRP A 232 -3.96 5.26 20.22
CA TRP A 232 -4.87 6.06 19.41
C TRP A 232 -5.50 5.24 18.27
N LEU A 233 -4.70 4.49 17.53
CA LEU A 233 -5.18 3.66 16.41
C LEU A 233 -6.11 2.55 16.88
N VAL A 234 -5.77 1.87 17.99
CA VAL A 234 -6.61 0.82 18.58
C VAL A 234 -7.93 1.40 19.07
N PHE A 235 -7.91 2.55 19.75
CA PHE A 235 -9.12 3.24 20.19
C PHE A 235 -10.02 3.63 19.01
N CYS A 236 -9.47 4.31 17.99
CA CYS A 236 -10.24 4.70 16.80
C CYS A 236 -10.79 3.47 16.05
N GLY A 237 -9.96 2.42 15.89
CA GLY A 237 -10.37 1.18 15.23
C GLY A 237 -11.51 0.48 15.97
N ALA A 238 -11.37 0.29 17.28
CA ALA A 238 -12.42 -0.35 18.10
C ALA A 238 -13.72 0.45 18.10
N TYR A 239 -13.62 1.78 18.20
CA TYR A 239 -14.78 2.67 18.19
C TYR A 239 -15.52 2.61 16.84
N LEU A 240 -14.82 2.69 15.72
CA LEU A 240 -15.42 2.62 14.38
C LEU A 240 -15.98 1.23 14.07
N LEU A 241 -15.32 0.17 14.51
CA LEU A 241 -15.82 -1.20 14.38
C LEU A 241 -17.11 -1.40 15.19
N SER A 242 -17.18 -0.86 16.40
CA SER A 242 -18.42 -0.90 17.20
C SER A 242 -19.60 -0.19 16.51
N GLY A 243 -19.31 0.97 15.87
CA GLY A 243 -20.31 1.70 15.07
C GLY A 243 -20.79 0.93 13.83
N TRP A 244 -19.86 0.21 13.19
CA TRP A 244 -20.19 -0.63 12.02
C TRP A 244 -21.05 -1.82 12.43
N ILE A 245 -20.70 -2.53 13.51
CA ILE A 245 -21.49 -3.66 14.05
C ILE A 245 -22.87 -3.21 14.53
N ALA A 246 -22.95 -2.03 15.18
CA ALA A 246 -24.21 -1.46 15.63
C ALA A 246 -25.11 -0.91 14.49
N GLY A 247 -24.64 -0.96 13.23
CA GLY A 247 -25.38 -0.46 12.08
C GLY A 247 -25.43 1.07 11.96
N GLY A 248 -24.74 1.81 12.82
CA GLY A 248 -24.72 3.29 12.82
C GLY A 248 -24.04 3.90 11.58
N THR A 249 -23.23 3.14 10.86
CA THR A 249 -22.58 3.56 9.62
C THR A 249 -23.20 2.90 8.38
N ALA A 250 -24.30 2.18 8.54
CA ALA A 250 -24.93 1.40 7.47
C ALA A 250 -25.49 2.31 6.37
N PHE A 251 -25.20 1.97 5.13
CA PHE A 251 -25.79 2.58 3.94
C PHE A 251 -26.16 1.46 2.96
N ARG A 252 -27.41 1.43 2.56
CA ARG A 252 -27.93 0.42 1.63
C ARG A 252 -28.35 1.09 0.33
N TYR A 253 -27.82 0.63 -0.78
CA TYR A 253 -28.14 1.11 -2.10
C TYR A 253 -29.37 0.40 -2.70
N TYR A 254 -29.52 -0.90 -2.43
CA TYR A 254 -30.56 -1.75 -3.00
C TYR A 254 -31.55 -2.27 -1.93
N PRO A 255 -32.82 -2.49 -2.24
CA PRO A 255 -33.53 -2.10 -3.49
C PRO A 255 -33.87 -0.61 -3.53
N THR A 256 -33.82 0.08 -2.39
CA THR A 256 -34.02 1.53 -2.23
C THR A 256 -32.91 2.12 -1.40
N ILE A 257 -32.54 3.35 -1.67
CA ILE A 257 -31.49 4.04 -0.92
C ILE A 257 -31.95 4.30 0.51
N LYS A 258 -31.26 3.68 1.48
CA LYS A 258 -31.49 3.89 2.91
C LYS A 258 -30.17 4.19 3.61
N ALA A 259 -30.11 5.32 4.30
CA ALA A 259 -29.01 5.72 5.17
C ALA A 259 -29.40 5.54 6.63
N ALA A 260 -28.44 5.29 7.49
CA ALA A 260 -28.63 5.41 8.93
C ALA A 260 -29.03 6.86 9.28
N PRO A 261 -29.91 7.06 10.26
CA PRO A 261 -30.33 8.41 10.64
C PRO A 261 -29.16 9.20 11.21
N TRP A 262 -29.12 10.51 10.91
CA TRP A 262 -28.11 11.41 11.43
C TRP A 262 -28.36 11.68 12.93
N THR A 263 -27.77 10.87 13.78
CA THR A 263 -27.76 11.03 15.23
C THR A 263 -26.43 11.63 15.69
N PRO A 264 -26.32 12.26 16.87
CA PRO A 264 -25.05 12.71 17.41
C PRO A 264 -23.98 11.61 17.43
N LEU A 265 -24.41 10.37 17.63
CA LEU A 265 -23.54 9.20 17.63
C LEU A 265 -22.98 8.87 16.24
N THR A 266 -23.79 8.96 15.18
CA THR A 266 -23.32 8.75 13.79
C THR A 266 -22.35 9.86 13.36
N ILE A 267 -22.58 11.10 13.82
CA ILE A 267 -21.67 12.21 13.57
C ILE A 267 -20.33 11.99 14.28
N SER A 268 -20.35 11.44 15.51
CA SER A 268 -19.11 11.14 16.25
C SER A 268 -18.26 10.07 15.53
N PHE A 269 -18.87 9.03 14.94
CA PHE A 269 -18.15 8.05 14.12
C PHE A 269 -17.49 8.71 12.92
N LEU A 270 -18.19 9.63 12.27
CA LEU A 270 -17.66 10.35 11.11
C LEU A 270 -16.45 11.24 11.50
N LEU A 271 -16.52 11.94 12.61
CA LEU A 271 -15.41 12.76 13.10
C LEU A 271 -14.19 11.93 13.50
N VAL A 272 -14.40 10.78 14.15
CA VAL A 272 -13.31 9.85 14.49
C VAL A 272 -12.68 9.26 13.24
N TYR A 273 -13.48 8.92 12.23
CA TYR A 273 -12.96 8.44 10.94
C TYR A 273 -12.14 9.51 10.22
N LEU A 274 -12.62 10.74 10.20
CA LEU A 274 -11.89 11.89 9.64
C LEU A 274 -10.54 12.09 10.38
N ALA A 275 -10.54 12.04 11.71
CA ALA A 275 -9.33 12.15 12.51
C ALA A 275 -8.35 11.01 12.25
N LEU A 276 -8.84 9.78 12.11
CA LEU A 276 -8.01 8.62 11.76
C LEU A 276 -7.36 8.80 10.40
N VAL A 277 -8.13 9.15 9.39
CA VAL A 277 -7.66 9.33 8.00
C VAL A 277 -6.64 10.46 7.90
N LEU A 278 -6.82 11.56 8.65
CA LEU A 278 -5.91 12.71 8.66
C LEU A 278 -4.71 12.54 9.59
N THR A 279 -4.63 11.47 10.40
CA THR A 279 -3.55 11.25 11.37
C THR A 279 -2.15 11.44 10.76
N PRO A 280 -1.75 10.82 9.64
CA PRO A 280 -0.39 10.99 9.09
C PRO A 280 -0.13 12.43 8.63
N VAL A 281 -1.15 13.09 8.06
CA VAL A 281 -1.04 14.48 7.60
C VAL A 281 -0.84 15.44 8.78
N ILE A 282 -1.55 15.20 9.88
CA ILE A 282 -1.44 16.01 11.10
C ILE A 282 -0.08 15.81 11.77
N LEU A 283 0.39 14.57 11.84
CA LEU A 283 1.69 14.24 12.42
C LEU A 283 2.84 14.88 11.63
N ASP A 284 2.79 14.80 10.31
CA ASP A 284 3.80 15.42 9.45
C ASP A 284 3.84 16.95 9.62
N ARG A 285 2.68 17.62 9.64
CA ARG A 285 2.60 19.06 9.89
C ARG A 285 3.07 19.47 11.28
N LYS A 286 2.82 18.63 12.30
CA LYS A 286 3.27 18.90 13.68
C LYS A 286 4.80 18.86 13.77
N GLU A 287 5.42 17.87 13.18
CA GLU A 287 6.88 17.73 13.16
C GLU A 287 7.54 18.86 12.36
N ASP A 288 6.93 19.32 11.26
CA ASP A 288 7.38 20.48 10.51
C ASP A 288 7.40 21.75 11.34
N ARG A 289 6.36 21.99 12.12
CA ARG A 289 6.30 23.15 13.00
C ARG A 289 7.37 23.10 14.08
N GLN A 290 7.60 21.94 14.69
CA GLN A 290 8.65 21.76 15.72
C GLN A 290 10.05 21.98 15.12
N TRP A 291 10.31 21.46 13.92
CA TRP A 291 11.57 21.67 13.23
C TRP A 291 11.85 23.14 12.89
N ASN A 292 10.82 23.83 12.40
CA ASN A 292 10.96 25.26 12.05
C ASN A 292 11.13 26.14 13.29
N SER A 293 10.49 25.81 14.42
CA SER A 293 10.70 26.55 15.67
C SER A 293 12.10 26.34 16.26
N SER A 294 12.65 25.13 16.16
CA SER A 294 14.02 24.85 16.60
C SER A 294 15.09 25.57 15.77
N ARG A 295 14.82 25.82 14.48
CA ARG A 295 15.72 26.60 13.59
C ARG A 295 15.66 28.11 13.83
N SER A 296 14.56 28.63 14.32
CA SER A 296 14.43 30.06 14.61
C SER A 296 15.07 30.47 15.93
N THR A 297 15.45 29.50 16.78
CA THR A 297 16.10 29.72 18.09
C THR A 297 17.61 29.53 18.05
N THR A 298 18.17 29.10 16.93
CA THR A 298 19.62 29.05 16.62
C THR A 298 20.02 30.15 15.66
#